data_a0bcdb1002fad3ee055aa379c04e4f88
#
_entry.id   a0bcdb1002fad3ee055aa379c04e4f88
#
_cell.length_a   1.000
_cell.length_b   1.000
_cell.length_c   1.000
_cell.angle_alpha   90.00
_cell.angle_beta   90.00
_cell.angle_gamma   90.00
#
_symmetry.space_group_name_H-M   'P 1'
#
loop_
_entity.id
_entity.type
_entity.pdbx_description
1 polymer ?
#
loop_
_entity_poly.entity_id
_entity_poly.type
_entity_poly.pdbx_seq_one_letter_code
_entity_poly.pdbx_strand_id
1 'polypeptide(L)'
;MRRFRSVGLVLGVVLFAVLSACSSSGTAGPPAASSPTSPATGTVFDKAISPAVAVLPFVNQDGHTMTLDSLKGQTVVLTDFLSLCQEICPLTAGNFEQIAEKVKASGVSSKITLLEVTVDPARDTPARLKVYSANLGAPVNWQFWTGSPATIAALWAEMGVAYEKVGEDPGERPIDWWTGKALTYDVNHQDVVFVLGADGHEKWLTQGNPNLQGGSVPAFLVAYLNANGRANLASPGVQSWTSNDVTAALT
;
A
#
# COMPACT_ATOMS: atom_id res chain seq x y z
N MET A 1 -11.33 54.18 -39.23
CA MET A 1 -12.13 55.49 -39.06
C MET A 1 -12.81 55.43 -37.70
N ARG A 2 -12.76 56.53 -37.03
CA ARG A 2 -13.38 57.00 -35.77
C ARG A 2 -12.64 56.68 -34.46
N ARG A 3 -11.95 57.72 -34.05
CA ARG A 3 -11.48 58.09 -32.71
C ARG A 3 -12.64 58.65 -31.87
N PHE A 4 -12.56 58.48 -30.54
CA PHE A 4 -13.02 59.45 -29.52
C PHE A 4 -12.30 59.03 -28.23
N ARG A 5 -11.39 59.72 -27.66
CA ARG A 5 -11.19 60.96 -26.90
C ARG A 5 -11.96 60.99 -25.57
N SER A 6 -11.14 60.78 -24.55
CA SER A 6 -10.86 61.63 -23.36
C SER A 6 -12.04 62.07 -22.50
N VAL A 7 -11.96 61.90 -21.20
CA VAL A 7 -11.94 62.98 -20.20
C VAL A 7 -11.43 62.40 -18.86
N GLY A 8 -10.45 63.08 -18.29
CA GLY A 8 -9.94 62.83 -16.95
C GLY A 8 -10.68 63.66 -15.92
N LEU A 9 -10.55 63.26 -14.68
CA LEU A 9 -10.74 64.16 -13.54
C LEU A 9 -9.75 63.81 -12.44
N VAL A 10 -9.02 64.83 -12.01
CA VAL A 10 -8.02 64.94 -10.96
C VAL A 10 -8.72 65.45 -9.69
N LEU A 11 -8.21 65.16 -8.53
CA LEU A 11 -8.30 65.73 -7.18
C LEU A 11 -8.69 64.62 -6.15
N GLY A 12 -8.10 64.45 -5.01
CA GLY A 12 -7.30 65.35 -4.21
C GLY A 12 -6.60 64.56 -3.11
N VAL A 13 -5.46 65.06 -2.76
CA VAL A 13 -4.60 64.63 -1.67
C VAL A 13 -5.18 65.04 -0.34
N VAL A 14 -5.30 64.12 0.62
CA VAL A 14 -5.32 64.47 2.08
C VAL A 14 -4.34 63.59 2.80
N LEU A 15 -3.28 64.26 3.22
CA LEU A 15 -2.21 63.75 4.07
C LEU A 15 -2.66 63.82 5.53
N PHE A 16 -2.81 62.68 6.23
CA PHE A 16 -2.89 62.64 7.70
C PHE A 16 -1.75 61.78 8.20
N ALA A 17 -0.73 62.43 8.70
CA ALA A 17 0.28 61.79 9.51
C ALA A 17 -0.24 61.70 10.96
N VAL A 18 -0.35 60.49 11.45
CA VAL A 18 -0.48 60.25 12.91
C VAL A 18 0.67 59.35 13.32
N LEU A 19 1.61 59.92 14.03
CA LEU A 19 2.60 59.17 14.82
C LEU A 19 1.87 58.56 16.01
N SER A 20 2.03 57.25 16.19
CA SER A 20 1.69 56.57 17.44
C SER A 20 2.76 55.58 17.78
N ALA A 21 3.21 55.66 19.01
CA ALA A 21 4.34 55.08 19.64
C ALA A 21 4.36 53.58 19.72
N CYS A 22 5.55 53.00 19.67
CA CYS A 22 5.88 51.63 20.02
C CYS A 22 5.42 51.27 21.43
N SER A 23 4.66 50.19 21.55
CA SER A 23 4.58 49.38 22.76
C SER A 23 4.75 47.93 22.36
N SER A 24 5.93 47.38 22.61
CA SER A 24 6.24 45.96 22.46
C SER A 24 5.59 45.17 23.57
N SER A 25 4.38 44.65 23.31
CA SER A 25 3.80 43.59 24.12
C SER A 25 3.97 42.29 23.35
N GLY A 26 4.89 41.44 23.83
CA GLY A 26 5.05 40.09 23.32
C GLY A 26 3.76 39.29 23.54
N THR A 27 2.95 39.19 22.51
CA THR A 27 1.84 38.25 22.47
C THR A 27 2.37 36.92 22.00
N ALA A 28 2.42 35.93 22.92
CA ALA A 28 2.62 34.53 22.54
C ALA A 28 1.56 34.19 21.48
N GLY A 29 2.00 33.82 20.30
CA GLY A 29 1.10 33.34 19.24
C GLY A 29 0.29 32.14 19.73
N PRO A 30 -0.94 31.99 19.28
CA PRO A 30 -1.71 30.79 19.60
C PRO A 30 -0.92 29.55 19.21
N PRO A 31 -0.98 28.44 20.00
CA PRO A 31 -0.34 27.19 19.64
C PRO A 31 -0.77 26.80 18.22
N ALA A 32 0.23 26.42 17.41
CA ALA A 32 -0.04 25.94 16.07
C ALA A 32 -1.11 24.86 16.17
N ALA A 33 -2.25 25.10 15.54
CA ALA A 33 -3.31 24.09 15.45
C ALA A 33 -2.69 22.88 14.77
N SER A 34 -2.64 21.74 15.47
CA SER A 34 -2.32 20.46 14.88
C SER A 34 -3.21 20.28 13.66
N SER A 35 -2.62 20.13 12.50
CA SER A 35 -3.37 19.81 11.28
C SER A 35 -4.24 18.60 11.59
N PRO A 36 -5.54 18.61 11.23
CA PRO A 36 -6.36 17.44 11.44
C PRO A 36 -5.70 16.27 10.69
N THR A 37 -5.31 15.23 11.43
CA THR A 37 -4.94 13.95 10.86
C THR A 37 -6.16 13.50 10.07
N SER A 38 -6.04 13.38 8.75
CA SER A 38 -7.10 12.77 7.94
C SER A 38 -7.41 11.41 8.56
N PRO A 39 -8.68 11.06 8.76
CA PRO A 39 -9.00 9.73 9.28
C PRO A 39 -8.38 8.68 8.37
N ALA A 40 -7.76 7.64 8.96
CA ALA A 40 -7.19 6.53 8.20
C ALA A 40 -8.27 5.96 7.26
N THR A 41 -7.93 5.84 5.98
CA THR A 41 -8.83 5.21 5.01
C THR A 41 -8.90 3.72 5.32
N GLY A 42 -10.07 3.21 5.67
CA GLY A 42 -10.26 1.79 5.99
C GLY A 42 -11.41 1.57 6.96
N THR A 43 -11.77 0.31 7.12
CA THR A 43 -12.89 -0.13 7.97
C THR A 43 -12.34 -0.90 9.17
N VAL A 44 -12.74 -0.49 10.37
CA VAL A 44 -12.44 -1.19 11.63
C VAL A 44 -13.57 -2.18 11.92
N PHE A 45 -13.21 -3.39 12.31
CA PHE A 45 -14.15 -4.45 12.72
C PHE A 45 -13.43 -5.48 13.59
N ASP A 46 -14.12 -6.53 14.00
CA ASP A 46 -13.53 -7.64 14.75
C ASP A 46 -14.18 -8.93 14.27
N LYS A 47 -13.47 -9.67 13.40
CA LYS A 47 -13.97 -10.91 12.81
C LYS A 47 -12.94 -12.02 13.02
N ALA A 48 -13.34 -13.07 13.71
CA ALA A 48 -12.50 -14.25 13.84
C ALA A 48 -12.31 -14.95 12.49
N ILE A 49 -11.07 -15.31 12.17
CA ILE A 49 -10.80 -16.24 11.07
C ILE A 49 -11.23 -17.64 11.52
N SER A 50 -11.93 -18.37 10.63
CA SER A 50 -12.39 -19.71 10.97
C SER A 50 -11.22 -20.62 11.36
N PRO A 51 -11.38 -21.47 12.40
CA PRO A 51 -10.31 -22.37 12.83
C PRO A 51 -9.83 -23.30 11.70
N ALA A 52 -10.72 -23.67 10.78
CA ALA A 52 -10.39 -24.50 9.64
C ALA A 52 -9.41 -23.81 8.68
N VAL A 53 -9.52 -22.50 8.48
CA VAL A 53 -8.61 -21.71 7.64
C VAL A 53 -7.34 -21.35 8.40
N ALA A 54 -7.44 -21.04 9.69
CA ALA A 54 -6.30 -20.64 10.51
C ALA A 54 -5.19 -21.70 10.58
N VAL A 55 -5.53 -22.99 10.43
CA VAL A 55 -4.58 -24.12 10.48
C VAL A 55 -4.19 -24.67 9.10
N LEU A 56 -4.64 -24.06 8.01
CA LEU A 56 -4.24 -24.50 6.67
C LEU A 56 -2.73 -24.39 6.48
N PRO A 57 -2.11 -25.40 5.81
CA PRO A 57 -0.67 -25.39 5.56
C PRO A 57 -0.34 -24.50 4.35
N PHE A 58 0.37 -23.41 4.61
CA PHE A 58 1.05 -22.59 3.62
C PHE A 58 2.53 -22.95 3.58
N VAL A 59 3.24 -22.46 2.56
CA VAL A 59 4.69 -22.58 2.46
C VAL A 59 5.27 -21.20 2.27
N ASN A 60 6.22 -20.79 3.11
CA ASN A 60 6.86 -19.49 2.98
C ASN A 60 7.99 -19.52 1.93
N GLN A 61 8.59 -18.36 1.66
CA GLN A 61 9.70 -18.20 0.69
C GLN A 61 10.93 -19.07 1.03
N ASP A 62 11.08 -19.51 2.26
CA ASP A 62 12.19 -20.36 2.70
C ASP A 62 11.86 -21.87 2.65
N GLY A 63 10.65 -22.21 2.21
CA GLY A 63 10.18 -23.60 2.09
C GLY A 63 9.63 -24.17 3.41
N HIS A 64 9.44 -23.35 4.44
CA HIS A 64 8.87 -23.81 5.70
C HIS A 64 7.36 -23.82 5.64
N THR A 65 6.77 -24.86 6.25
CA THR A 65 5.31 -24.91 6.44
C THR A 65 4.89 -23.92 7.52
N MET A 66 3.92 -23.08 7.20
CA MET A 66 3.37 -22.04 8.05
C MET A 66 1.85 -22.18 8.14
N THR A 67 1.27 -21.61 9.19
CA THR A 67 -0.19 -21.46 9.34
C THR A 67 -0.49 -20.05 9.85
N LEU A 68 -1.68 -19.50 9.61
CA LEU A 68 -2.04 -18.23 10.26
C LEU A 68 -2.02 -18.34 11.78
N ASP A 69 -2.39 -19.51 12.31
CA ASP A 69 -2.35 -19.79 13.75
C ASP A 69 -0.93 -19.70 14.35
N SER A 70 0.10 -19.98 13.54
CA SER A 70 1.51 -19.86 13.96
C SER A 70 1.97 -18.40 14.13
N LEU A 71 1.19 -17.43 13.66
CA LEU A 71 1.45 -15.99 13.80
C LEU A 71 0.73 -15.36 15.00
N LYS A 72 -0.08 -16.11 15.75
CA LYS A 72 -0.72 -15.60 16.97
C LYS A 72 0.30 -15.02 17.94
N GLY A 73 -0.07 -13.92 18.57
CA GLY A 73 0.85 -13.12 19.39
C GLY A 73 1.56 -12.00 18.61
N GLN A 74 1.43 -11.98 17.27
CA GLN A 74 1.91 -10.91 16.41
C GLN A 74 0.74 -10.20 15.74
N THR A 75 0.88 -8.91 15.49
CA THR A 75 0.01 -8.20 14.56
C THR A 75 0.48 -8.49 13.14
N VAL A 76 -0.44 -8.83 12.23
CA VAL A 76 -0.11 -9.18 10.86
C VAL A 76 -0.73 -8.18 9.89
N VAL A 77 0.09 -7.57 9.04
CA VAL A 77 -0.38 -6.83 7.86
C VAL A 77 -0.41 -7.82 6.71
N LEU A 78 -1.60 -8.23 6.31
CA LEU A 78 -1.83 -9.25 5.27
C LEU A 78 -2.34 -8.59 3.98
N THR A 79 -1.78 -8.98 2.84
CA THR A 79 -2.32 -8.63 1.53
C THR A 79 -2.22 -9.78 0.54
N ASP A 80 -3.05 -9.74 -0.47
CA ASP A 80 -2.97 -10.59 -1.64
C ASP A 80 -2.00 -10.02 -2.66
N PHE A 81 -1.30 -10.88 -3.39
CA PHE A 81 -0.36 -10.45 -4.42
C PHE A 81 -0.09 -11.57 -5.43
N LEU A 82 0.61 -11.24 -6.51
CA LEU A 82 1.39 -12.19 -7.32
C LEU A 82 2.70 -11.54 -7.77
N SER A 83 3.78 -12.34 -7.79
CA SER A 83 5.13 -11.82 -8.09
C SER A 83 5.30 -11.35 -9.54
N LEU A 84 4.36 -11.66 -10.40
CA LEU A 84 4.39 -11.34 -11.84
C LEU A 84 3.43 -10.19 -12.22
N CYS A 85 2.71 -9.62 -11.26
CA CYS A 85 1.87 -8.45 -11.48
C CYS A 85 2.73 -7.25 -11.93
N GLN A 86 2.24 -6.52 -12.93
CA GLN A 86 2.94 -5.37 -13.51
C GLN A 86 2.20 -4.04 -13.27
N GLU A 87 1.12 -4.06 -12.49
CA GLU A 87 0.26 -2.90 -12.29
C GLU A 87 0.26 -2.40 -10.85
N ILE A 88 -0.39 -3.14 -9.96
CA ILE A 88 -0.67 -2.72 -8.58
C ILE A 88 0.34 -3.30 -7.58
N CYS A 89 0.67 -4.59 -7.67
CA CYS A 89 1.56 -5.23 -6.69
C CYS A 89 2.95 -4.54 -6.56
N PRO A 90 3.57 -3.98 -7.63
CA PRO A 90 4.77 -3.18 -7.47
C PRO A 90 4.58 -1.93 -6.59
N LEU A 91 3.39 -1.31 -6.62
CA LEU A 91 3.06 -0.16 -5.80
C LEU A 91 2.74 -0.60 -4.36
N THR A 92 2.04 -1.72 -4.20
CA THR A 92 1.80 -2.36 -2.90
C THR A 92 3.13 -2.69 -2.22
N ALA A 93 4.09 -3.29 -2.93
CA ALA A 93 5.43 -3.56 -2.42
C ALA A 93 6.15 -2.28 -1.97
N GLY A 94 6.01 -1.17 -2.69
CA GLY A 94 6.57 0.12 -2.27
C GLY A 94 5.95 0.66 -0.98
N ASN A 95 4.63 0.50 -0.78
CA ASN A 95 4.00 0.83 0.50
C ASN A 95 4.43 -0.13 1.62
N PHE A 96 4.60 -1.42 1.34
CA PHE A 96 5.09 -2.40 2.31
C PHE A 96 6.53 -2.12 2.72
N GLU A 97 7.39 -1.67 1.82
CA GLU A 97 8.74 -1.19 2.14
C GLU A 97 8.67 -0.01 3.13
N GLN A 98 7.82 0.99 2.86
CA GLN A 98 7.62 2.11 3.78
C GLN A 98 7.05 1.67 5.14
N ILE A 99 6.12 0.70 5.17
CA ILE A 99 5.59 0.13 6.43
C ILE A 99 6.71 -0.57 7.19
N ALA A 100 7.53 -1.38 6.52
CA ALA A 100 8.67 -2.08 7.13
C ALA A 100 9.65 -1.10 7.78
N GLU A 101 9.97 0.01 7.10
CA GLU A 101 10.83 1.07 7.63
C GLU A 101 10.24 1.74 8.87
N LYS A 102 8.94 2.08 8.85
CA LYS A 102 8.23 2.69 9.99
C LYS A 102 8.17 1.76 11.19
N VAL A 103 7.85 0.48 10.95
CA VAL A 103 7.82 -0.56 11.98
C VAL A 103 9.21 -0.76 12.60
N LYS A 104 10.26 -0.75 11.77
CA LYS A 104 11.65 -0.80 12.23
C LYS A 104 12.01 0.42 13.06
N ALA A 105 11.68 1.61 12.60
CA ALA A 105 11.95 2.86 13.32
C ALA A 105 11.25 2.92 14.69
N SER A 106 10.06 2.31 14.81
CA SER A 106 9.30 2.21 16.05
C SER A 106 9.82 1.14 17.01
N GLY A 107 10.79 0.31 16.59
CA GLY A 107 11.37 -0.75 17.42
C GLY A 107 10.44 -1.94 17.68
N VAL A 108 9.35 -2.09 16.90
CA VAL A 108 8.34 -3.14 17.11
C VAL A 108 8.37 -4.26 16.04
N SER A 109 9.44 -4.33 15.23
CA SER A 109 9.54 -5.32 14.12
C SER A 109 9.34 -6.77 14.56
N SER A 110 9.70 -7.13 15.79
CA SER A 110 9.50 -8.48 16.32
C SER A 110 8.04 -8.81 16.68
N LYS A 111 7.15 -7.81 16.69
CA LYS A 111 5.73 -7.96 17.03
C LYS A 111 4.82 -7.83 15.82
N ILE A 112 5.36 -7.46 14.66
CA ILE A 112 4.60 -7.19 13.46
C ILE A 112 5.17 -8.02 12.32
N THR A 113 4.32 -8.80 11.68
CA THR A 113 4.62 -9.52 10.44
C THR A 113 3.93 -8.81 9.27
N LEU A 114 4.69 -8.50 8.22
CA LEU A 114 4.17 -8.13 6.92
C LEU A 114 4.05 -9.41 6.10
N LEU A 115 2.87 -9.73 5.61
CA LEU A 115 2.57 -11.01 4.97
C LEU A 115 1.90 -10.78 3.62
N GLU A 116 2.56 -11.20 2.56
CA GLU A 116 1.98 -11.28 1.23
C GLU A 116 1.68 -12.74 0.90
N VAL A 117 0.42 -13.06 0.58
CA VAL A 117 0.02 -14.42 0.19
C VAL A 117 -0.42 -14.40 -1.26
N THR A 118 0.16 -15.29 -2.06
CA THR A 118 -0.09 -15.29 -3.50
C THR A 118 -1.54 -15.63 -3.86
N VAL A 119 -2.01 -15.07 -4.98
CA VAL A 119 -3.21 -15.52 -5.69
C VAL A 119 -2.88 -16.45 -6.86
N ASP A 120 -1.59 -16.67 -7.15
CA ASP A 120 -1.11 -17.52 -8.24
C ASP A 120 -0.09 -18.57 -7.78
N PRO A 121 -0.52 -19.55 -6.99
CA PRO A 121 0.39 -20.57 -6.47
C PRO A 121 1.02 -21.46 -7.56
N ALA A 122 0.51 -21.42 -8.78
CA ALA A 122 1.07 -22.17 -9.90
C ALA A 122 2.41 -21.59 -10.37
N ARG A 123 2.58 -20.27 -10.34
CA ARG A 123 3.82 -19.58 -10.72
C ARG A 123 4.63 -19.15 -9.51
N ASP A 124 4.00 -18.75 -8.41
CA ASP A 124 4.65 -18.30 -7.18
C ASP A 124 5.07 -19.48 -6.31
N THR A 125 6.10 -20.19 -6.75
CA THR A 125 6.74 -21.27 -5.98
C THR A 125 7.61 -20.69 -4.86
N PRO A 126 7.91 -21.43 -3.79
CA PRO A 126 8.83 -20.97 -2.73
C PRO A 126 10.16 -20.48 -3.28
N ALA A 127 10.72 -21.16 -4.31
CA ALA A 127 11.96 -20.73 -4.94
C ALA A 127 11.85 -19.36 -5.62
N ARG A 128 10.75 -19.08 -6.32
CA ARG A 128 10.48 -17.75 -6.90
C ARG A 128 10.30 -16.70 -5.81
N LEU A 129 9.49 -16.99 -4.81
CA LEU A 129 9.23 -16.08 -3.71
C LEU A 129 10.50 -15.72 -2.92
N LYS A 130 11.42 -16.67 -2.80
CA LYS A 130 12.74 -16.43 -2.17
C LYS A 130 13.56 -15.41 -2.97
N VAL A 131 13.61 -15.54 -4.30
CA VAL A 131 14.32 -14.59 -5.16
C VAL A 131 13.61 -13.23 -5.18
N TYR A 132 12.27 -13.23 -5.19
CA TYR A 132 11.46 -12.02 -5.13
C TYR A 132 11.74 -11.23 -3.84
N SER A 133 11.64 -11.91 -2.68
CA SER A 133 11.96 -11.34 -1.36
C SER A 133 13.38 -10.76 -1.29
N ALA A 134 14.36 -11.49 -1.84
CA ALA A 134 15.76 -11.04 -1.88
C ALA A 134 15.95 -9.81 -2.75
N ASN A 135 15.29 -9.74 -3.90
CA ASN A 135 15.33 -8.58 -4.80
C ASN A 135 14.67 -7.33 -4.18
N LEU A 136 13.66 -7.51 -3.33
CA LEU A 136 13.06 -6.44 -2.54
C LEU A 136 13.97 -5.99 -1.39
N GLY A 137 14.94 -6.79 -0.96
CA GLY A 137 15.65 -6.57 0.29
C GLY A 137 14.74 -6.68 1.52
N ALA A 138 13.69 -7.51 1.41
CA ALA A 138 12.67 -7.63 2.44
C ALA A 138 13.28 -8.06 3.78
N PRO A 139 13.00 -7.38 4.90
CA PRO A 139 13.45 -7.79 6.21
C PRO A 139 12.77 -9.10 6.65
N VAL A 140 13.33 -9.78 7.66
CA VAL A 140 12.86 -11.10 8.12
C VAL A 140 11.38 -11.15 8.52
N ASN A 141 10.81 -10.04 8.96
CA ASN A 141 9.39 -9.93 9.30
C ASN A 141 8.48 -9.59 8.11
N TRP A 142 9.01 -9.53 6.90
CA TRP A 142 8.24 -9.41 5.66
C TRP A 142 8.31 -10.75 4.92
N GLN A 143 7.20 -11.48 4.93
CA GLN A 143 7.09 -12.86 4.46
C GLN A 143 6.20 -12.97 3.23
N PHE A 144 6.52 -13.94 2.39
CA PHE A 144 5.80 -14.26 1.16
C PHE A 144 5.37 -15.72 1.22
N TRP A 145 4.06 -15.96 1.20
CA TRP A 145 3.53 -17.32 1.33
C TRP A 145 2.83 -17.77 0.04
N THR A 146 2.98 -19.06 -0.21
CA THR A 146 2.26 -19.82 -1.24
C THR A 146 1.66 -21.08 -0.61
N GLY A 147 1.02 -21.91 -1.42
CA GLY A 147 0.44 -23.15 -0.93
C GLY A 147 -0.20 -23.97 -2.05
N SER A 148 -0.97 -25.00 -1.68
CA SER A 148 -1.80 -25.67 -2.68
C SER A 148 -2.87 -24.72 -3.23
N PRO A 149 -3.33 -24.89 -4.48
CA PRO A 149 -4.45 -24.09 -5.00
C PRO A 149 -5.68 -24.10 -4.08
N ALA A 150 -5.96 -25.22 -3.44
CA ALA A 150 -7.08 -25.34 -2.50
C ALA A 150 -6.85 -24.54 -1.20
N THR A 151 -5.62 -24.52 -0.67
CA THR A 151 -5.25 -23.73 0.50
C THR A 151 -5.40 -22.23 0.21
N ILE A 152 -4.89 -21.77 -0.94
CA ILE A 152 -4.99 -20.37 -1.37
C ILE A 152 -6.44 -19.96 -1.59
N ALA A 153 -7.23 -20.80 -2.30
CA ALA A 153 -8.64 -20.53 -2.52
C ALA A 153 -9.44 -20.46 -1.21
N ALA A 154 -9.16 -21.32 -0.24
CA ALA A 154 -9.84 -21.30 1.05
C ALA A 154 -9.52 -20.06 1.87
N LEU A 155 -8.25 -19.60 1.88
CA LEU A 155 -7.88 -18.35 2.53
C LEU A 155 -8.62 -17.17 1.93
N TRP A 156 -8.52 -16.98 0.62
CA TRP A 156 -9.07 -15.80 -0.02
C TRP A 156 -10.61 -15.79 -0.02
N ALA A 157 -11.25 -16.97 -0.05
CA ALA A 157 -12.69 -17.08 0.18
C ALA A 157 -13.08 -16.64 1.61
N GLU A 158 -12.33 -17.03 2.64
CA GLU A 158 -12.54 -16.60 4.03
C GLU A 158 -12.39 -15.09 4.18
N MET A 159 -11.36 -14.53 3.53
CA MET A 159 -11.02 -13.09 3.58
C MET A 159 -11.92 -12.25 2.64
N GLY A 160 -12.74 -12.88 1.80
CA GLY A 160 -13.62 -12.19 0.84
C GLY A 160 -12.88 -11.58 -0.35
N VAL A 161 -11.68 -12.04 -0.66
CA VAL A 161 -10.90 -11.60 -1.82
C VAL A 161 -11.26 -12.45 -3.04
N ALA A 162 -11.75 -11.79 -4.08
CA ALA A 162 -12.00 -12.43 -5.38
C ALA A 162 -10.75 -12.33 -6.26
N TYR A 163 -10.44 -13.41 -6.96
CA TYR A 163 -9.39 -13.42 -7.98
C TYR A 163 -9.76 -14.42 -9.10
N GLU A 164 -9.28 -14.14 -10.30
CA GLU A 164 -9.52 -15.00 -11.47
C GLU A 164 -8.35 -14.95 -12.44
N LYS A 165 -8.10 -16.11 -13.07
CA LYS A 165 -7.12 -16.20 -14.15
C LYS A 165 -7.73 -15.65 -15.43
N VAL A 166 -7.01 -14.71 -16.07
CA VAL A 166 -7.41 -14.07 -17.33
C VAL A 166 -6.32 -14.23 -18.38
N GLY A 167 -6.66 -13.98 -19.65
CA GLY A 167 -5.66 -13.85 -20.71
C GLY A 167 -4.88 -12.55 -20.55
N GLU A 168 -3.68 -12.51 -21.17
CA GLU A 168 -2.94 -11.25 -21.29
C GLU A 168 -3.70 -10.26 -22.18
N ASP A 169 -3.54 -8.97 -21.90
CA ASP A 169 -4.15 -7.92 -22.69
C ASP A 169 -3.68 -7.95 -24.16
N PRO A 170 -4.59 -7.75 -25.13
CA PRO A 170 -4.23 -7.75 -26.53
C PRO A 170 -3.16 -6.69 -26.86
N GLY A 171 -2.04 -7.16 -27.39
CA GLY A 171 -0.91 -6.29 -27.77
C GLY A 171 0.17 -6.15 -26.70
N GLU A 172 -0.09 -6.51 -25.46
CA GLU A 172 0.93 -6.63 -24.43
C GLU A 172 1.72 -7.93 -24.58
N ARG A 173 2.98 -7.88 -24.21
CA ARG A 173 3.89 -9.05 -24.19
C ARG A 173 4.70 -9.02 -22.90
N PRO A 174 4.05 -9.15 -21.75
CA PRO A 174 4.74 -9.10 -20.49
C PRO A 174 5.71 -10.27 -20.36
N ILE A 175 6.84 -10.01 -19.72
CA ILE A 175 7.93 -10.97 -19.54
C ILE A 175 8.04 -11.31 -18.06
N ASP A 176 8.13 -12.59 -17.79
CA ASP A 176 8.49 -13.11 -16.48
C ASP A 176 9.89 -12.62 -16.10
N TRP A 177 9.96 -11.81 -15.05
CA TRP A 177 11.22 -11.19 -14.60
C TRP A 177 12.29 -12.20 -14.19
N TRP A 178 11.90 -13.43 -13.86
CA TRP A 178 12.82 -14.47 -13.39
C TRP A 178 13.27 -15.39 -14.52
N THR A 179 12.36 -15.80 -15.41
CA THR A 179 12.66 -16.77 -16.46
C THR A 179 12.98 -16.14 -17.80
N GLY A 180 12.66 -14.86 -18.00
CA GLY A 180 12.77 -14.16 -19.28
C GLY A 180 11.76 -14.62 -20.34
N LYS A 181 10.81 -15.49 -19.98
CA LYS A 181 9.79 -16.00 -20.92
C LYS A 181 8.58 -15.07 -20.95
N ALA A 182 7.90 -15.04 -22.09
CA ALA A 182 6.63 -14.35 -22.20
C ALA A 182 5.60 -14.98 -21.25
N LEU A 183 4.81 -14.14 -20.59
CA LEU A 183 3.66 -14.57 -19.82
C LEU A 183 2.55 -15.01 -20.78
N THR A 184 1.73 -15.93 -20.34
CA THR A 184 0.63 -16.51 -21.14
C THR A 184 -0.74 -16.27 -20.50
N TYR A 185 -0.75 -15.73 -19.32
CA TYR A 185 -1.95 -15.33 -18.58
C TYR A 185 -1.60 -14.37 -17.46
N ASP A 186 -2.58 -13.60 -17.04
CA ASP A 186 -2.56 -12.80 -15.83
C ASP A 186 -3.59 -13.30 -14.81
N VAL A 187 -3.62 -12.70 -13.62
CA VAL A 187 -4.59 -12.96 -12.57
C VAL A 187 -5.16 -11.63 -12.09
N ASN A 188 -6.41 -11.37 -12.44
CA ASN A 188 -7.15 -10.26 -11.84
C ASN A 188 -7.47 -10.60 -10.40
N HIS A 189 -7.22 -9.67 -9.48
CA HIS A 189 -7.56 -9.81 -8.07
C HIS A 189 -7.93 -8.46 -7.46
N GLN A 190 -8.58 -8.51 -6.31
CA GLN A 190 -8.85 -7.31 -5.53
C GLN A 190 -7.59 -6.93 -4.75
N ASP A 191 -7.29 -5.63 -4.70
CA ASP A 191 -6.23 -5.12 -3.82
C ASP A 191 -6.79 -4.82 -2.45
N VAL A 192 -6.55 -5.70 -1.50
CA VAL A 192 -7.03 -5.55 -0.12
C VAL A 192 -5.88 -5.72 0.86
N VAL A 193 -5.76 -4.78 1.78
CA VAL A 193 -4.82 -4.89 2.91
C VAL A 193 -5.62 -5.08 4.18
N PHE A 194 -5.29 -6.11 4.93
CA PHE A 194 -5.87 -6.45 6.22
C PHE A 194 -4.88 -6.21 7.36
N VAL A 195 -5.38 -5.87 8.53
CA VAL A 195 -4.64 -5.96 9.78
C VAL A 195 -5.28 -7.04 10.63
N LEU A 196 -4.53 -8.09 10.93
CA LEU A 196 -4.93 -9.11 11.88
C LEU A 196 -4.32 -8.78 13.24
N GLY A 197 -5.12 -8.81 14.28
CA GLY A 197 -4.66 -8.61 15.66
C GLY A 197 -3.84 -9.81 16.17
N ALA A 198 -3.16 -9.63 17.29
CA ALA A 198 -2.38 -10.69 17.94
C ALA A 198 -3.24 -11.89 18.37
N ASP A 199 -4.55 -11.72 18.46
CA ASP A 199 -5.54 -12.79 18.71
C ASP A 199 -5.89 -13.60 17.45
N GLY A 200 -5.40 -13.18 16.27
CA GLY A 200 -5.67 -13.81 14.98
C GLY A 200 -7.01 -13.38 14.35
N HIS A 201 -7.65 -12.32 14.87
CA HIS A 201 -8.86 -11.77 14.27
C HIS A 201 -8.54 -10.69 13.25
N GLU A 202 -9.34 -10.58 12.21
CA GLU A 202 -9.35 -9.41 11.32
C GLU A 202 -9.83 -8.18 12.10
N LYS A 203 -9.03 -7.13 12.17
CA LYS A 203 -9.31 -5.90 12.94
C LYS A 203 -9.56 -4.69 12.05
N TRP A 204 -9.00 -4.70 10.86
CA TRP A 204 -9.09 -3.58 9.94
C TRP A 204 -8.80 -4.04 8.51
N LEU A 205 -9.44 -3.40 7.54
CA LEU A 205 -9.08 -3.55 6.15
C LEU A 205 -9.18 -2.23 5.39
N THR A 206 -8.42 -2.13 4.32
CA THR A 206 -8.58 -1.14 3.26
C THR A 206 -8.46 -1.81 1.90
N GLN A 207 -9.01 -1.15 0.88
CA GLN A 207 -8.93 -1.61 -0.50
C GLN A 207 -8.76 -0.43 -1.45
N GLY A 208 -8.33 -0.71 -2.67
CA GLY A 208 -8.09 0.29 -3.71
C GLY A 208 -6.62 0.50 -4.01
N ASN A 209 -6.31 1.46 -4.86
CA ASN A 209 -4.95 1.63 -5.38
C ASN A 209 -3.96 2.07 -4.30
N PRO A 210 -2.77 1.46 -4.23
CA PRO A 210 -1.70 1.93 -3.35
C PRO A 210 -1.23 3.33 -3.76
N ASN A 211 -1.15 4.25 -2.80
CA ASN A 211 -0.62 5.59 -2.99
C ASN A 211 0.69 5.74 -2.23
N LEU A 212 1.78 5.86 -2.94
CA LEU A 212 3.13 5.94 -2.37
C LEU A 212 3.46 7.30 -1.76
N GLN A 213 2.60 8.31 -1.92
CA GLN A 213 2.80 9.67 -1.38
C GLN A 213 4.18 10.26 -1.73
N GLY A 214 4.63 10.07 -2.96
CA GLY A 214 5.96 10.51 -3.43
C GLY A 214 7.09 9.53 -3.15
N GLY A 215 6.82 8.40 -2.51
CA GLY A 215 7.76 7.28 -2.45
C GLY A 215 7.96 6.59 -3.80
N SER A 216 8.79 5.59 -3.83
CA SER A 216 9.16 4.87 -5.05
C SER A 216 8.70 3.40 -5.03
N VAL A 217 8.48 2.86 -6.21
CA VAL A 217 8.40 1.41 -6.43
C VAL A 217 9.79 0.81 -6.22
N PRO A 218 9.94 -0.36 -5.59
CA PRO A 218 11.22 -1.05 -5.47
C PRO A 218 11.95 -1.15 -6.82
N ALA A 219 13.26 -0.86 -6.82
CA ALA A 219 14.03 -0.61 -8.04
C ALA A 219 13.92 -1.75 -9.07
N PHE A 220 13.91 -3.01 -8.62
CA PHE A 220 13.82 -4.14 -9.55
C PHE A 220 12.45 -4.27 -10.21
N LEU A 221 11.37 -3.76 -9.60
CA LEU A 221 10.00 -3.81 -10.13
C LEU A 221 9.70 -2.67 -11.12
N VAL A 222 10.45 -1.56 -11.04
CA VAL A 222 10.23 -0.40 -11.94
C VAL A 222 10.31 -0.81 -13.42
N ALA A 223 11.24 -1.71 -13.77
CA ALA A 223 11.43 -2.16 -15.15
C ALA A 223 10.25 -3.02 -15.68
N TYR A 224 9.43 -3.56 -14.78
CA TYR A 224 8.32 -4.45 -15.12
C TYR A 224 6.94 -3.76 -15.06
N LEU A 225 6.88 -2.50 -14.64
CA LEU A 225 5.63 -1.74 -14.69
C LEU A 225 5.15 -1.62 -16.14
N ASN A 226 3.92 -2.07 -16.39
CA ASN A 226 3.22 -1.84 -17.66
C ASN A 226 2.66 -0.40 -17.73
N ALA A 227 1.90 -0.07 -18.75
CA ALA A 227 1.32 1.26 -18.94
C ALA A 227 0.35 1.63 -17.81
N ASN A 228 -0.47 0.67 -17.35
CA ASN A 228 -1.43 0.86 -16.27
C ASN A 228 -0.72 1.05 -14.92
N GLY A 229 0.32 0.26 -14.64
CA GLY A 229 1.12 0.41 -13.42
C GLY A 229 1.79 1.78 -13.33
N ARG A 230 2.31 2.28 -14.44
CA ARG A 230 2.85 3.66 -14.51
C ARG A 230 1.77 4.73 -14.34
N ALA A 231 0.59 4.52 -14.89
CA ALA A 231 -0.55 5.44 -14.74
C ALA A 231 -1.03 5.46 -13.27
N ASN A 232 -1.17 4.31 -12.64
CA ASN A 232 -1.55 4.18 -11.22
C ASN A 232 -0.51 4.83 -10.29
N LEU A 233 0.78 4.67 -10.58
CA LEU A 233 1.86 5.34 -9.84
C LEU A 233 1.76 6.87 -9.95
N ALA A 234 1.46 7.39 -11.14
CA ALA A 234 1.34 8.81 -11.38
C ALA A 234 0.05 9.42 -10.79
N SER A 235 -1.04 8.64 -10.76
CA SER A 235 -2.36 9.06 -10.28
C SER A 235 -3.15 7.89 -9.69
N PRO A 236 -2.96 7.60 -8.39
CA PRO A 236 -3.59 6.44 -7.73
C PRO A 236 -5.11 6.54 -7.59
N GLY A 237 -5.71 7.69 -7.97
CA GLY A 237 -7.15 7.90 -7.91
C GLY A 237 -7.66 8.26 -6.50
N VAL A 238 -8.99 8.41 -6.40
CA VAL A 238 -9.65 8.87 -5.16
C VAL A 238 -9.82 7.76 -4.12
N GLN A 239 -9.94 6.51 -4.56
CA GLN A 239 -9.95 5.33 -3.68
C GLN A 239 -8.53 4.77 -3.61
N SER A 240 -7.75 5.29 -2.70
CA SER A 240 -6.37 4.87 -2.51
C SER A 240 -6.03 4.78 -1.03
N TRP A 241 -5.09 3.91 -0.70
CA TRP A 241 -4.56 3.73 0.64
C TRP A 241 -3.06 4.01 0.67
N THR A 242 -2.53 4.31 1.85
CA THR A 242 -1.13 4.68 2.06
C THR A 242 -0.50 3.83 3.16
N SER A 243 0.81 3.80 3.21
CA SER A 243 1.54 3.20 4.34
C SER A 243 1.20 3.86 5.69
N ASN A 244 0.74 5.14 5.69
CA ASN A 244 0.29 5.82 6.90
C ASN A 244 -1.05 5.27 7.40
N ASP A 245 -1.99 4.98 6.51
CA ASP A 245 -3.29 4.40 6.88
C ASP A 245 -3.09 3.04 7.56
N VAL A 246 -2.26 2.18 6.97
CA VAL A 246 -1.93 0.87 7.53
C VAL A 246 -1.23 1.00 8.87
N THR A 247 -0.21 1.86 8.99
CA THR A 247 0.52 2.01 10.26
C THR A 247 -0.32 2.62 11.36
N ALA A 248 -1.30 3.48 11.04
CA ALA A 248 -2.28 3.98 12.01
C ALA A 248 -3.21 2.86 12.54
N ALA A 249 -3.48 1.84 11.73
CA ALA A 249 -4.30 0.70 12.14
C ALA A 249 -3.53 -0.35 13.00
N LEU A 250 -2.21 -0.19 13.17
CA LEU A 250 -1.40 -1.08 14.01
C LEU A 250 -1.40 -0.67 15.50
N THR A 251 -1.97 0.46 15.84
CA THR A 251 -2.08 1.02 17.19
C THR A 251 -3.46 0.71 17.76
#